data_37cf2971a3b0793d5f038be8b6018bac
#
_entry.id   37cf2971a3b0793d5f038be8b6018bac
#
_cell.length_a   1.000
_cell.length_b   1.000
_cell.length_c   1.000
_cell.angle_alpha   90.00
_cell.angle_beta   90.00
_cell.angle_gamma   90.00
#
_symmetry.space_group_name_H-M   'P 1'
#
loop_
_entity.id
_entity.type
_entity.pdbx_description
1 polymer ?
#
loop_
_entity_poly.entity_id
_entity_poly.type
_entity_poly.pdbx_seq_one_letter_code
_entity_poly.pdbx_strand_id
1 'polypeptide(L)'
;VRVTMMDIAAAAGCSQAAVSFVLNDTPGTRISQQTRDRVWEAARALGYMEKTYTTKASYSGLDNVIGFAVDQLATSPEAIVAIEGARQASWNAGNVLLVTQTLSDPVMEPKAIEALTSGGISALIYMTIYTRQVELPSYVCKLNIPTVLLNCYTADHAFPAVVPSEIAGGQSSTRHLITHGHHRIATITGEIWMQAAQDRLTGYRRALATADIPFDPELVIEGDWSAGAGYASTMKLLALKEPPTAIFCQNDRTAIGCYEALKDAGLRIPQDMSVVGYDDEEISRHLVPPLTTSVLPHLAMGQWAIEHLNPESVPGKRYPIAKLECSLVKRHSVAAPRAEARQILDGAYTSP
;
A
#
# COMPACT_ATOMS: atom_id res chain seq x y z
N VAL A 1 -16.25 -43.33 23.46
CA VAL A 1 -17.22 -43.74 22.41
C VAL A 1 -17.62 -42.50 21.63
N ARG A 2 -17.56 -42.57 20.31
CA ARG A 2 -17.88 -41.44 19.43
C ARG A 2 -19.39 -41.29 19.34
N VAL A 3 -19.92 -40.13 19.82
CA VAL A 3 -21.36 -39.83 19.69
C VAL A 3 -21.74 -39.71 18.23
N THR A 4 -22.84 -40.36 17.85
CA THR A 4 -23.35 -40.40 16.47
C THR A 4 -24.67 -39.67 16.35
N MET A 5 -25.12 -39.36 15.12
CA MET A 5 -26.45 -38.79 14.88
C MET A 5 -27.61 -39.75 15.35
N MET A 6 -27.34 -41.05 15.44
CA MET A 6 -28.29 -42.02 15.99
C MET A 6 -28.47 -41.85 17.51
N ASP A 7 -27.38 -41.54 18.24
CA ASP A 7 -27.43 -41.31 19.66
C ASP A 7 -28.22 -40.03 19.96
N ILE A 8 -28.03 -38.97 19.15
CA ILE A 8 -28.81 -37.72 19.26
C ILE A 8 -30.29 -37.99 18.92
N ALA A 9 -30.57 -38.78 17.91
CA ALA A 9 -31.94 -39.11 17.52
C ALA A 9 -32.68 -39.84 18.63
N ALA A 10 -32.01 -40.83 19.27
CA ALA A 10 -32.54 -41.52 20.44
C ALA A 10 -32.80 -40.61 21.61
N ALA A 11 -31.87 -39.69 21.95
CA ALA A 11 -31.99 -38.73 23.05
C ALA A 11 -33.08 -37.67 22.78
N ALA A 12 -33.17 -37.19 21.53
CA ALA A 12 -34.14 -36.17 21.12
C ALA A 12 -35.56 -36.74 20.83
N GLY A 13 -35.72 -38.06 20.81
CA GLY A 13 -37.00 -38.73 20.48
C GLY A 13 -37.48 -38.40 19.06
N CYS A 14 -36.61 -38.45 18.08
CA CYS A 14 -36.91 -38.17 16.67
C CYS A 14 -36.10 -39.07 15.70
N SER A 15 -36.39 -39.00 14.41
CA SER A 15 -35.62 -39.78 13.42
C SER A 15 -34.22 -39.18 13.17
N GLN A 16 -33.27 -40.05 12.77
CA GLN A 16 -31.92 -39.64 12.36
C GLN A 16 -31.95 -38.60 11.21
N ALA A 17 -32.92 -38.73 10.29
CA ALA A 17 -33.12 -37.76 9.22
C ALA A 17 -33.53 -36.39 9.77
N ALA A 18 -34.39 -36.32 10.80
CA ALA A 18 -34.75 -35.09 11.45
C ALA A 18 -33.55 -34.44 12.15
N VAL A 19 -32.71 -35.22 12.83
CA VAL A 19 -31.44 -34.74 13.41
C VAL A 19 -30.54 -34.17 12.33
N SER A 20 -30.34 -34.88 11.22
CA SER A 20 -29.53 -34.41 10.11
C SER A 20 -30.04 -33.09 9.52
N PHE A 21 -31.35 -32.95 9.32
CA PHE A 21 -31.94 -31.71 8.79
C PHE A 21 -31.82 -30.53 9.77
N VAL A 22 -31.94 -30.79 11.08
CA VAL A 22 -31.79 -29.73 12.12
C VAL A 22 -30.35 -29.29 12.27
N LEU A 23 -29.41 -30.24 12.34
CA LEU A 23 -28.00 -29.91 12.55
C LEU A 23 -27.36 -29.24 11.31
N ASN A 24 -27.84 -29.55 10.12
CA ASN A 24 -27.38 -28.98 8.85
C ASN A 24 -28.22 -27.78 8.38
N ASP A 25 -29.19 -27.32 9.17
CA ASP A 25 -30.14 -26.23 8.85
C ASP A 25 -30.69 -26.31 7.41
N THR A 26 -31.10 -27.49 6.99
CA THR A 26 -31.53 -27.75 5.62
C THR A 26 -32.78 -26.98 5.26
N PRO A 27 -32.75 -26.07 4.25
CA PRO A 27 -33.91 -25.25 3.86
C PRO A 27 -35.09 -26.12 3.38
N GLY A 28 -36.33 -25.67 3.63
CA GLY A 28 -37.55 -26.31 3.10
C GLY A 28 -38.04 -27.52 3.90
N THR A 29 -37.42 -27.89 5.02
CA THR A 29 -37.87 -28.98 5.88
C THR A 29 -38.97 -28.53 6.86
N ARG A 30 -40.07 -29.28 6.93
CA ARG A 30 -41.19 -29.01 7.88
C ARG A 30 -40.91 -29.66 9.23
N ILE A 31 -39.92 -29.17 9.99
CA ILE A 31 -39.60 -29.61 11.34
C ILE A 31 -40.08 -28.51 12.33
N SER A 32 -40.88 -28.89 13.34
CA SER A 32 -41.35 -27.97 14.32
C SER A 32 -40.21 -27.37 15.16
N GLN A 33 -40.38 -26.12 15.63
CA GLN A 33 -39.41 -25.48 16.51
C GLN A 33 -39.11 -26.32 17.75
N GLN A 34 -40.12 -26.87 18.37
CA GLN A 34 -39.97 -27.79 19.52
C GLN A 34 -39.09 -28.99 19.24
N THR A 35 -39.13 -29.54 18.02
CA THR A 35 -38.25 -30.66 17.62
C THR A 35 -36.84 -30.17 17.38
N ARG A 36 -36.67 -28.99 16.79
CA ARG A 36 -35.36 -28.32 16.64
C ARG A 36 -34.67 -28.12 17.99
N ASP A 37 -35.43 -27.58 18.97
CA ASP A 37 -34.90 -27.30 20.29
C ASP A 37 -34.44 -28.57 21.02
N ARG A 38 -35.25 -29.65 20.97
CA ARG A 38 -34.89 -30.96 21.56
C ARG A 38 -33.62 -31.57 20.90
N VAL A 39 -33.51 -31.45 19.60
CA VAL A 39 -32.30 -31.96 18.90
C VAL A 39 -31.05 -31.17 19.33
N TRP A 40 -31.13 -29.86 19.42
CA TRP A 40 -30.01 -29.04 19.86
C TRP A 40 -29.66 -29.27 21.35
N GLU A 41 -30.65 -29.49 22.21
CA GLU A 41 -30.44 -29.81 23.61
C GLU A 41 -29.76 -31.19 23.76
N ALA A 42 -30.24 -32.22 23.06
CA ALA A 42 -29.64 -33.53 23.05
C ALA A 42 -28.21 -33.54 22.49
N ALA A 43 -27.96 -32.79 21.44
CA ALA A 43 -26.61 -32.67 20.84
C ALA A 43 -25.62 -32.02 21.83
N ARG A 44 -26.05 -30.98 22.57
CA ARG A 44 -25.24 -30.34 23.62
C ARG A 44 -24.99 -31.27 24.80
N ALA A 45 -26.04 -31.93 25.29
CA ALA A 45 -25.94 -32.83 26.45
C ALA A 45 -25.02 -34.05 26.21
N LEU A 46 -24.96 -34.52 24.95
CA LEU A 46 -24.08 -35.64 24.53
C LEU A 46 -22.66 -35.18 24.13
N GLY A 47 -22.36 -33.88 24.21
CA GLY A 47 -21.05 -33.35 23.81
C GLY A 47 -20.79 -33.43 22.31
N TYR A 48 -21.82 -33.60 21.48
CA TYR A 48 -21.67 -33.66 20.03
C TYR A 48 -21.19 -32.30 19.44
N MET A 49 -21.58 -31.22 20.08
CA MET A 49 -21.23 -29.84 19.65
C MET A 49 -19.80 -29.43 20.01
N GLU A 50 -19.21 -29.95 21.08
CA GLU A 50 -17.81 -29.65 21.42
C GLU A 50 -16.82 -30.13 20.36
N LYS A 51 -17.20 -31.17 19.60
CA LYS A 51 -16.37 -31.65 18.46
C LYS A 51 -16.67 -30.97 17.14
N THR A 52 -17.82 -30.33 17.00
CA THR A 52 -18.20 -29.66 15.75
C THR A 52 -17.63 -28.25 15.64
N TYR A 53 -17.35 -27.58 16.77
CA TYR A 53 -16.64 -26.30 16.79
C TYR A 53 -15.12 -26.46 16.76
N THR A 54 -14.57 -27.64 17.03
CA THR A 54 -13.14 -27.98 16.89
C THR A 54 -12.81 -28.80 15.65
N THR A 55 -13.79 -29.33 14.95
CA THR A 55 -13.60 -29.83 13.59
C THR A 55 -13.70 -28.61 12.68
N LYS A 56 -12.55 -28.18 12.10
CA LYS A 56 -12.47 -27.38 10.88
C LYS A 56 -13.86 -27.28 10.28
N ALA A 57 -14.47 -26.09 10.26
CA ALA A 57 -15.38 -25.80 9.19
C ALA A 57 -14.59 -26.19 7.95
N SER A 58 -14.89 -27.37 7.42
CA SER A 58 -14.51 -27.71 6.06
C SER A 58 -15.30 -26.71 5.25
N TYR A 59 -14.74 -25.53 5.06
CA TYR A 59 -15.03 -24.72 3.91
C TYR A 59 -14.54 -25.56 2.71
N SER A 60 -15.26 -26.67 2.44
CA SER A 60 -15.07 -27.49 1.25
C SER A 60 -15.58 -26.71 0.03
N GLY A 61 -14.89 -25.64 -0.26
CA GLY A 61 -15.18 -24.65 -1.29
C GLY A 61 -14.30 -23.42 -1.20
N LEU A 62 -13.47 -23.27 -0.15
CA LEU A 62 -12.46 -22.22 -0.03
C LEU A 62 -11.06 -22.83 -0.10
N ASP A 63 -10.80 -23.65 -1.14
CA ASP A 63 -9.43 -24.09 -1.45
C ASP A 63 -8.52 -22.90 -1.84
N ASN A 64 -9.07 -21.67 -1.87
CA ASN A 64 -8.45 -20.48 -2.43
C ASN A 64 -8.61 -19.27 -1.49
N VAL A 65 -8.16 -19.37 -0.24
CA VAL A 65 -8.06 -18.22 0.66
C VAL A 65 -6.64 -17.70 0.64
N ILE A 66 -6.47 -16.44 0.29
CA ILE A 66 -5.17 -15.74 0.29
C ILE A 66 -5.08 -14.89 1.54
N GLY A 67 -4.01 -15.06 2.32
CA GLY A 67 -3.68 -14.20 3.45
C GLY A 67 -2.97 -12.93 2.97
N PHE A 68 -3.34 -11.79 3.54
CA PHE A 68 -2.66 -10.51 3.34
C PHE A 68 -2.25 -9.97 4.71
N ALA A 69 -0.97 -10.01 5.01
CA ALA A 69 -0.40 -9.45 6.23
C ALA A 69 0.27 -8.11 5.92
N VAL A 70 -0.13 -7.07 6.62
CA VAL A 70 0.43 -5.72 6.48
C VAL A 70 0.82 -5.16 7.84
N ASP A 71 1.93 -4.43 7.90
CA ASP A 71 2.38 -3.85 9.16
C ASP A 71 1.46 -2.71 9.65
N GLN A 72 1.01 -1.80 8.78
CA GLN A 72 0.17 -0.67 9.18
C GLN A 72 -0.97 -0.43 8.19
N LEU A 73 -2.18 -0.14 8.70
CA LEU A 73 -3.37 0.21 7.92
C LEU A 73 -3.82 1.66 8.12
N ALA A 74 -3.62 2.20 9.33
CA ALA A 74 -4.27 3.44 9.75
C ALA A 74 -3.47 4.72 9.43
N THR A 75 -2.23 4.60 8.98
CA THR A 75 -1.33 5.74 8.85
C THR A 75 -1.38 6.41 7.47
N SER A 76 -1.76 5.64 6.44
CA SER A 76 -1.75 6.14 5.06
C SER A 76 -2.67 5.32 4.15
N PRO A 77 -3.16 5.90 3.03
CA PRO A 77 -4.08 5.23 2.11
C PRO A 77 -3.42 4.10 1.30
N GLU A 78 -2.09 4.04 1.21
CA GLU A 78 -1.35 3.15 0.32
C GLU A 78 -1.67 1.67 0.58
N ALA A 79 -1.74 1.27 1.86
CA ALA A 79 -2.08 -0.10 2.22
C ALA A 79 -3.49 -0.48 1.75
N ILE A 80 -4.46 0.42 1.92
CA ILE A 80 -5.85 0.20 1.51
C ILE A 80 -5.95 0.07 0.00
N VAL A 81 -5.22 0.89 -0.76
CA VAL A 81 -5.18 0.84 -2.24
C VAL A 81 -4.55 -0.47 -2.72
N ALA A 82 -3.47 -0.93 -2.07
CA ALA A 82 -2.85 -2.22 -2.40
C ALA A 82 -3.78 -3.41 -2.10
N ILE A 83 -4.46 -3.38 -0.94
CA ILE A 83 -5.46 -4.39 -0.56
C ILE A 83 -6.60 -4.42 -1.57
N GLU A 84 -7.09 -3.26 -2.02
CA GLU A 84 -8.16 -3.19 -3.03
C GLU A 84 -7.72 -3.82 -4.36
N GLY A 85 -6.49 -3.54 -4.83
CA GLY A 85 -5.92 -4.19 -6.02
C GLY A 85 -5.82 -5.70 -5.87
N ALA A 86 -5.31 -6.18 -4.74
CA ALA A 86 -5.24 -7.60 -4.42
C ALA A 86 -6.63 -8.23 -4.33
N ARG A 87 -7.61 -7.57 -3.71
CA ARG A 87 -9.00 -8.03 -3.61
C ARG A 87 -9.63 -8.20 -4.99
N GLN A 88 -9.51 -7.20 -5.87
CA GLN A 88 -10.05 -7.26 -7.22
C GLN A 88 -9.49 -8.46 -8.00
N ALA A 89 -8.16 -8.62 -8.00
CA ALA A 89 -7.50 -9.73 -8.67
C ALA A 89 -7.88 -11.09 -8.06
N SER A 90 -7.95 -11.18 -6.72
CA SER A 90 -8.38 -12.39 -6.00
C SER A 90 -9.79 -12.82 -6.39
N TRP A 91 -10.75 -11.89 -6.37
CA TRP A 91 -12.15 -12.21 -6.72
C TRP A 91 -12.31 -12.62 -8.17
N ASN A 92 -11.59 -11.99 -9.10
CA ASN A 92 -11.58 -12.39 -10.50
C ASN A 92 -11.06 -13.82 -10.71
N ALA A 93 -10.17 -14.28 -9.81
CA ALA A 93 -9.63 -15.64 -9.78
C ALA A 93 -10.45 -16.61 -8.90
N GLY A 94 -11.58 -16.18 -8.33
CA GLY A 94 -12.42 -17.01 -7.44
C GLY A 94 -11.85 -17.20 -6.04
N ASN A 95 -10.92 -16.33 -5.60
CA ASN A 95 -10.27 -16.41 -4.30
C ASN A 95 -10.85 -15.38 -3.31
N VAL A 96 -10.73 -15.66 -2.01
CA VAL A 96 -11.07 -14.74 -0.91
C VAL A 96 -9.79 -14.18 -0.31
N LEU A 97 -9.76 -12.88 -0.03
CA LEU A 97 -8.63 -12.22 0.63
C LEU A 97 -8.96 -12.03 2.13
N LEU A 98 -8.10 -12.56 3.01
CA LEU A 98 -8.12 -12.31 4.44
C LEU A 98 -6.98 -11.37 4.81
N VAL A 99 -7.33 -10.23 5.41
CA VAL A 99 -6.36 -9.19 5.77
C VAL A 99 -6.11 -9.18 7.28
N THR A 100 -4.86 -9.10 7.68
CA THR A 100 -4.46 -8.87 9.07
C THR A 100 -3.43 -7.75 9.16
N GLN A 101 -3.51 -6.97 10.24
CA GLN A 101 -2.51 -5.97 10.59
C GLN A 101 -1.58 -6.52 11.67
N THR A 102 -0.25 -6.32 11.49
CA THR A 102 0.75 -6.89 12.41
C THR A 102 1.45 -5.84 13.25
N LEU A 103 1.48 -4.57 12.85
CA LEU A 103 2.26 -3.46 13.43
C LEU A 103 3.77 -3.75 13.51
N SER A 104 4.27 -4.78 12.82
CA SER A 104 5.62 -5.34 13.01
C SER A 104 5.93 -5.63 14.50
N ASP A 105 4.88 -5.93 15.29
CA ASP A 105 5.03 -6.26 16.70
C ASP A 105 5.59 -7.68 16.85
N PRO A 106 6.74 -7.87 17.51
CA PRO A 106 7.42 -9.16 17.57
C PRO A 106 6.65 -10.26 18.32
N VAL A 107 5.64 -9.89 19.10
CA VAL A 107 4.79 -10.84 19.86
C VAL A 107 3.50 -11.15 19.11
N MET A 108 2.88 -10.13 18.49
CA MET A 108 1.58 -10.27 17.85
C MET A 108 1.66 -10.70 16.39
N GLU A 109 2.72 -10.32 15.67
CA GLU A 109 2.88 -10.69 14.26
C GLU A 109 2.94 -12.22 14.06
N PRO A 110 3.71 -13.01 14.84
CA PRO A 110 3.68 -14.46 14.73
C PRO A 110 2.27 -15.04 14.94
N LYS A 111 1.51 -14.53 15.92
CA LYS A 111 0.14 -14.98 16.21
C LYS A 111 -0.82 -14.62 15.09
N ALA A 112 -0.68 -13.44 14.47
CA ALA A 112 -1.49 -13.01 13.34
C ALA A 112 -1.24 -13.90 12.11
N ILE A 113 0.02 -14.22 11.82
CA ILE A 113 0.39 -15.14 10.72
C ILE A 113 -0.09 -16.57 11.04
N GLU A 114 0.07 -17.05 12.29
CA GLU A 114 -0.44 -18.35 12.72
C GLU A 114 -1.97 -18.45 12.58
N ALA A 115 -2.69 -17.38 12.94
CA ALA A 115 -4.14 -17.33 12.79
C ALA A 115 -4.57 -17.45 11.32
N LEU A 116 -3.88 -16.74 10.40
CA LEU A 116 -4.11 -16.88 8.97
C LEU A 116 -3.84 -18.30 8.47
N THR A 117 -2.68 -18.88 8.82
CA THR A 117 -2.27 -20.22 8.37
C THR A 117 -3.16 -21.33 8.96
N SER A 118 -3.55 -21.21 10.23
CA SER A 118 -4.50 -22.11 10.87
C SER A 118 -5.90 -21.99 10.27
N GLY A 119 -6.25 -20.81 9.74
CA GLY A 119 -7.48 -20.57 8.98
C GLY A 119 -7.47 -21.21 7.59
N GLY A 120 -6.35 -21.81 7.15
CA GLY A 120 -6.24 -22.56 5.91
C GLY A 120 -5.96 -21.70 4.69
N ILE A 121 -5.20 -20.61 4.82
CA ILE A 121 -4.76 -19.85 3.64
C ILE A 121 -3.91 -20.71 2.72
N SER A 122 -4.09 -20.54 1.41
CA SER A 122 -3.35 -21.23 0.36
C SER A 122 -2.09 -20.48 -0.10
N ALA A 123 -2.03 -19.17 0.19
CA ALA A 123 -0.90 -18.28 -0.17
C ALA A 123 -0.85 -17.07 0.77
N LEU A 124 0.28 -16.38 0.80
CA LEU A 124 0.51 -15.18 1.63
C LEU A 124 1.06 -14.02 0.81
N ILE A 125 0.46 -12.84 0.99
CA ILE A 125 1.06 -11.55 0.62
C ILE A 125 1.56 -10.91 1.90
N TYR A 126 2.86 -10.59 1.95
CA TYR A 126 3.48 -9.89 3.07
C TYR A 126 3.85 -8.47 2.63
N MET A 127 3.24 -7.45 3.24
CA MET A 127 3.39 -6.05 2.87
C MET A 127 3.97 -5.23 4.01
N THR A 128 4.86 -4.29 3.67
CA THR A 128 5.23 -3.18 4.55
C THR A 128 4.75 -1.87 3.97
N ILE A 129 4.35 -0.94 4.85
CA ILE A 129 3.84 0.38 4.40
C ILE A 129 4.95 1.24 3.77
N TYR A 130 6.19 1.10 4.27
CA TYR A 130 7.35 1.79 3.72
C TYR A 130 8.15 0.84 2.84
N THR A 131 8.52 1.28 1.63
CA THR A 131 9.43 0.54 0.75
C THR A 131 10.76 0.34 1.45
N ARG A 132 11.13 -0.92 1.70
CA ARG A 132 12.39 -1.26 2.37
C ARG A 132 12.86 -2.68 2.12
N GLN A 133 14.16 -2.90 2.27
CA GLN A 133 14.69 -4.23 2.48
C GLN A 133 14.29 -4.73 3.87
N VAL A 134 13.85 -5.97 3.96
CA VAL A 134 13.43 -6.61 5.21
C VAL A 134 14.16 -7.93 5.43
N GLU A 135 14.32 -8.29 6.70
CA GLU A 135 14.63 -9.65 7.10
C GLU A 135 13.31 -10.31 7.52
N LEU A 136 12.83 -11.25 6.71
CA LEU A 136 11.58 -11.94 7.02
C LEU A 136 11.74 -12.79 8.28
N PRO A 137 10.76 -12.76 9.18
CA PRO A 137 10.76 -13.62 10.34
C PRO A 137 10.85 -15.10 9.95
N SER A 138 11.58 -15.90 10.74
CA SER A 138 11.83 -17.31 10.43
C SER A 138 10.56 -18.15 10.31
N TYR A 139 9.47 -17.77 10.98
CA TYR A 139 8.18 -18.43 10.87
C TYR A 139 7.52 -18.16 9.49
N VAL A 140 7.72 -16.99 8.88
CA VAL A 140 7.26 -16.70 7.50
C VAL A 140 8.10 -17.50 6.49
N CYS A 141 9.42 -17.53 6.65
CA CYS A 141 10.32 -18.30 5.77
C CYS A 141 10.02 -19.82 5.80
N LYS A 142 9.45 -20.32 6.90
CA LYS A 142 9.09 -21.74 7.09
C LYS A 142 7.69 -22.10 6.56
N LEU A 143 6.91 -21.13 6.12
CA LEU A 143 5.61 -21.40 5.52
C LEU A 143 5.82 -22.17 4.21
N ASN A 144 5.17 -23.31 4.10
CA ASN A 144 5.20 -24.11 2.87
C ASN A 144 4.03 -23.74 1.94
N ILE A 145 3.83 -22.44 1.75
CA ILE A 145 2.82 -21.86 0.84
C ILE A 145 3.47 -20.77 0.00
N PRO A 146 2.95 -20.50 -1.22
CA PRO A 146 3.39 -19.38 -2.03
C PRO A 146 3.34 -18.08 -1.25
N THR A 147 4.45 -17.34 -1.25
CA THR A 147 4.56 -16.05 -0.55
C THR A 147 5.13 -15.01 -1.49
N VAL A 148 4.51 -13.83 -1.55
CA VAL A 148 4.93 -12.67 -2.34
C VAL A 148 5.12 -11.48 -1.41
N LEU A 149 6.16 -10.69 -1.67
CA LEU A 149 6.47 -9.48 -0.93
C LEU A 149 5.96 -8.25 -1.69
N LEU A 150 5.22 -7.40 -0.99
CA LEU A 150 4.65 -6.18 -1.52
C LEU A 150 5.22 -4.99 -0.77
N ASN A 151 5.77 -4.03 -1.50
CA ASN A 151 6.44 -2.84 -0.98
C ASN A 151 7.65 -3.13 -0.09
N CYS A 152 8.16 -4.36 -0.13
CA CYS A 152 9.41 -4.76 0.52
C CYS A 152 10.09 -5.90 -0.26
N TYR A 153 11.33 -6.21 0.10
CA TYR A 153 12.12 -7.25 -0.54
C TYR A 153 13.20 -7.77 0.41
N THR A 154 13.69 -8.99 0.20
CA THR A 154 14.80 -9.57 0.97
C THR A 154 16.13 -9.41 0.23
N ALA A 155 17.24 -9.36 0.97
CA ALA A 155 18.59 -9.22 0.41
C ALA A 155 19.00 -10.38 -0.51
N ASP A 156 18.54 -11.59 -0.17
CA ASP A 156 18.80 -12.82 -0.95
C ASP A 156 17.87 -13.00 -2.15
N HIS A 157 16.83 -12.15 -2.26
CA HIS A 157 15.79 -12.25 -3.29
C HIS A 157 15.08 -13.60 -3.32
N ALA A 158 14.88 -14.22 -2.18
CA ALA A 158 14.28 -15.56 -2.06
C ALA A 158 12.78 -15.61 -2.38
N PHE A 159 12.13 -14.46 -2.45
CA PHE A 159 10.69 -14.32 -2.72
C PHE A 159 10.43 -13.37 -3.89
N PRO A 160 9.38 -13.62 -4.70
CA PRO A 160 8.90 -12.61 -5.63
C PRO A 160 8.54 -11.33 -4.87
N ALA A 161 8.98 -10.20 -5.38
CA ALA A 161 8.77 -8.90 -4.72
C ALA A 161 8.40 -7.82 -5.73
N VAL A 162 7.52 -6.91 -5.31
CA VAL A 162 7.12 -5.75 -6.11
C VAL A 162 7.24 -4.48 -5.28
N VAL A 163 7.86 -3.45 -5.87
CA VAL A 163 8.05 -2.12 -5.26
C VAL A 163 7.77 -1.02 -6.29
N PRO A 164 7.50 0.23 -5.86
CA PRO A 164 7.42 1.37 -6.77
C PRO A 164 8.78 1.69 -7.40
N SER A 165 8.78 2.24 -8.61
CA SER A 165 9.99 2.75 -9.27
C SER A 165 10.27 4.20 -8.86
N GLU A 166 10.61 4.42 -7.58
CA GLU A 166 10.71 5.73 -6.95
C GLU A 166 11.73 6.66 -7.61
N ILE A 167 12.89 6.12 -8.04
CA ILE A 167 13.91 6.91 -8.75
C ILE A 167 13.35 7.44 -10.06
N ALA A 168 12.65 6.59 -10.83
CA ALA A 168 12.07 7.00 -12.10
C ALA A 168 10.92 8.00 -11.89
N GLY A 169 10.10 7.83 -10.84
CA GLY A 169 9.04 8.74 -10.47
C GLY A 169 9.57 10.13 -10.10
N GLY A 170 10.57 10.21 -9.20
CA GLY A 170 11.20 11.46 -8.83
C GLY A 170 11.88 12.17 -10.02
N GLN A 171 12.51 11.38 -10.92
CA GLN A 171 13.09 11.90 -12.15
C GLN A 171 12.01 12.44 -13.11
N SER A 172 10.89 11.75 -13.26
CA SER A 172 9.78 12.17 -14.13
C SER A 172 9.11 13.45 -13.62
N SER A 173 8.85 13.54 -12.31
CA SER A 173 8.29 14.72 -11.65
C SER A 173 9.16 15.95 -11.86
N THR A 174 10.47 15.82 -11.60
CA THR A 174 11.42 16.91 -11.77
C THR A 174 11.61 17.29 -13.23
N ARG A 175 11.74 16.31 -14.13
CA ARG A 175 11.84 16.56 -15.58
C ARG A 175 10.62 17.31 -16.12
N HIS A 176 9.43 17.06 -15.58
CA HIS A 176 8.24 17.79 -15.97
C HIS A 176 8.38 19.29 -15.68
N LEU A 177 8.90 19.68 -14.54
CA LEU A 177 9.20 21.08 -14.22
C LEU A 177 10.26 21.66 -15.16
N ILE A 178 11.34 20.92 -15.42
CA ILE A 178 12.40 21.34 -16.35
C ILE A 178 11.86 21.59 -17.76
N THR A 179 10.98 20.71 -18.27
CA THR A 179 10.39 20.86 -19.60
C THR A 179 9.46 22.06 -19.72
N HIS A 180 8.99 22.61 -18.59
CA HIS A 180 8.25 23.89 -18.54
C HIS A 180 9.17 25.12 -18.40
N GLY A 181 10.49 24.93 -18.40
CA GLY A 181 11.48 26.01 -18.36
C GLY A 181 11.94 26.42 -16.97
N HIS A 182 11.65 25.61 -15.95
CA HIS A 182 12.18 25.85 -14.62
C HIS A 182 13.63 25.35 -14.51
N HIS A 183 14.54 26.20 -14.04
CA HIS A 183 15.94 25.88 -13.79
C HIS A 183 16.28 25.92 -12.28
N ARG A 184 15.58 26.74 -11.50
CA ARG A 184 15.73 26.80 -10.06
C ARG A 184 14.53 26.09 -9.41
N ILE A 185 14.72 24.80 -9.15
CA ILE A 185 13.68 23.88 -8.68
C ILE A 185 14.07 23.40 -7.28
N ALA A 186 13.21 23.59 -6.30
CA ALA A 186 13.39 23.02 -4.97
C ALA A 186 12.72 21.66 -4.84
N THR A 187 13.16 20.87 -3.85
CA THR A 187 12.44 19.67 -3.42
C THR A 187 12.29 19.64 -1.90
N ILE A 188 11.10 19.28 -1.44
CA ILE A 188 10.83 18.99 -0.03
C ILE A 188 10.70 17.49 0.07
N THR A 189 11.65 16.84 0.75
CA THR A 189 11.70 15.39 0.90
C THR A 189 10.82 14.92 2.05
N GLY A 190 10.67 13.62 2.20
CA GLY A 190 10.33 13.03 3.47
C GLY A 190 11.58 12.82 4.33
N GLU A 191 11.44 12.05 5.41
CA GLU A 191 12.53 11.66 6.29
C GLU A 191 13.59 10.87 5.52
N ILE A 192 14.83 11.34 5.52
CA ILE A 192 15.92 10.82 4.67
C ILE A 192 16.36 9.39 5.04
N TRP A 193 16.02 8.90 6.22
CA TRP A 193 16.27 7.50 6.54
C TRP A 193 15.38 6.53 5.75
N MET A 194 14.25 7.00 5.19
CA MET A 194 13.34 6.20 4.36
C MET A 194 13.87 6.05 2.94
N GLN A 195 13.86 4.83 2.42
CA GLN A 195 14.33 4.53 1.05
C GLN A 195 13.57 5.32 -0.01
N ALA A 196 12.26 5.50 0.13
CA ALA A 196 11.46 6.27 -0.82
C ALA A 196 11.93 7.72 -0.94
N ALA A 197 12.26 8.40 0.17
CA ALA A 197 12.79 9.77 0.16
C ALA A 197 14.15 9.85 -0.54
N GLN A 198 15.04 8.90 -0.27
CA GLN A 198 16.35 8.81 -0.91
C GLN A 198 16.25 8.56 -2.41
N ASP A 199 15.35 7.65 -2.81
CA ASP A 199 15.18 7.27 -4.20
C ASP A 199 14.52 8.40 -5.01
N ARG A 200 13.50 9.07 -4.48
CA ARG A 200 12.88 10.26 -5.11
C ARG A 200 13.88 11.41 -5.22
N LEU A 201 14.71 11.64 -4.19
CA LEU A 201 15.79 12.63 -4.24
C LEU A 201 16.86 12.25 -5.27
N THR A 202 17.20 10.97 -5.40
CA THR A 202 18.10 10.47 -6.44
C THR A 202 17.53 10.73 -7.83
N GLY A 203 16.22 10.52 -8.02
CA GLY A 203 15.51 10.85 -9.26
C GLY A 203 15.57 12.34 -9.59
N TYR A 204 15.31 13.21 -8.60
CA TYR A 204 15.45 14.66 -8.73
C TYR A 204 16.85 15.06 -9.19
N ARG A 205 17.91 14.58 -8.53
CA ARG A 205 19.30 14.85 -8.90
C ARG A 205 19.64 14.39 -10.31
N ARG A 206 19.13 13.22 -10.72
CA ARG A 206 19.33 12.69 -12.08
C ARG A 206 18.66 13.56 -13.13
N ALA A 207 17.46 14.08 -12.85
CA ALA A 207 16.76 14.97 -13.77
C ALA A 207 17.52 16.29 -13.98
N LEU A 208 18.02 16.91 -12.89
CA LEU A 208 18.84 18.12 -12.96
C LEU A 208 20.12 17.86 -13.76
N ALA A 209 20.86 16.81 -13.44
CA ALA A 209 22.11 16.46 -14.14
C ALA A 209 21.90 16.18 -15.64
N THR A 210 20.77 15.55 -16.01
CA THR A 210 20.43 15.29 -17.42
C THR A 210 20.13 16.56 -18.21
N ALA A 211 19.75 17.64 -17.52
CA ALA A 211 19.43 18.94 -18.12
C ALA A 211 20.54 19.98 -17.93
N ASP A 212 21.73 19.57 -17.49
CA ASP A 212 22.86 20.43 -17.18
C ASP A 212 22.55 21.54 -16.16
N ILE A 213 21.62 21.26 -15.22
CA ILE A 213 21.26 22.16 -14.12
C ILE A 213 22.09 21.79 -12.90
N PRO A 214 22.91 22.72 -12.35
CA PRO A 214 23.68 22.46 -11.15
C PRO A 214 22.80 22.09 -9.95
N PHE A 215 23.22 21.09 -9.18
CA PHE A 215 22.58 20.73 -7.92
C PHE A 215 22.92 21.77 -6.84
N ASP A 216 21.89 22.36 -6.24
CA ASP A 216 22.01 23.31 -5.13
C ASP A 216 21.43 22.69 -3.84
N PRO A 217 22.26 22.40 -2.82
CA PRO A 217 21.79 21.80 -1.58
C PRO A 217 20.82 22.70 -0.79
N GLU A 218 20.84 24.04 -0.98
CA GLU A 218 19.91 24.97 -0.32
C GLU A 218 18.46 24.78 -0.80
N LEU A 219 18.27 24.16 -1.98
CA LEU A 219 16.96 23.85 -2.55
C LEU A 219 16.40 22.48 -2.12
N VAL A 220 17.11 21.77 -1.24
CA VAL A 220 16.65 20.48 -0.70
C VAL A 220 16.36 20.64 0.78
N ILE A 221 15.08 20.51 1.15
CA ILE A 221 14.68 20.61 2.55
C ILE A 221 14.07 19.26 2.97
N GLU A 222 14.59 18.72 4.08
CA GLU A 222 14.03 17.52 4.69
C GLU A 222 12.73 17.87 5.42
N GLY A 223 11.67 17.09 5.14
CA GLY A 223 10.38 17.13 5.81
C GLY A 223 10.10 15.81 6.55
N ASP A 224 8.84 15.65 6.97
CA ASP A 224 8.33 14.49 7.70
C ASP A 224 7.04 13.94 7.09
N TRP A 225 6.83 14.14 5.79
CA TRP A 225 5.65 13.78 5.01
C TRP A 225 4.37 14.54 5.37
N SER A 226 4.39 15.41 6.37
CA SER A 226 3.22 16.15 6.83
C SER A 226 2.99 17.46 6.06
N ALA A 227 1.75 17.94 6.06
CA ALA A 227 1.41 19.26 5.55
C ALA A 227 2.09 20.37 6.37
N GLY A 228 2.26 20.18 7.68
CA GLY A 228 2.96 21.14 8.55
C GLY A 228 4.41 21.35 8.15
N ALA A 229 5.15 20.26 7.88
CA ALA A 229 6.51 20.35 7.37
C ALA A 229 6.55 20.97 5.97
N GLY A 230 5.58 20.65 5.10
CA GLY A 230 5.42 21.25 3.78
C GLY A 230 5.29 22.78 3.85
N TYR A 231 4.43 23.26 4.75
CA TYR A 231 4.26 24.71 5.00
C TYR A 231 5.57 25.36 5.49
N ALA A 232 6.16 24.82 6.56
CA ALA A 232 7.37 25.39 7.16
C ALA A 232 8.56 25.39 6.19
N SER A 233 8.72 24.32 5.40
CA SER A 233 9.76 24.18 4.39
C SER A 233 9.58 25.15 3.23
N THR A 234 8.35 25.36 2.78
CA THR A 234 8.05 26.34 1.73
C THR A 234 8.36 27.74 2.19
N MET A 235 8.01 28.11 3.42
CA MET A 235 8.36 29.44 3.98
C MET A 235 9.88 29.66 4.05
N LYS A 236 10.66 28.61 4.37
CA LYS A 236 12.14 28.69 4.32
C LYS A 236 12.65 28.91 2.90
N LEU A 237 12.09 28.19 1.90
CA LEU A 237 12.47 28.35 0.50
C LEU A 237 12.15 29.75 -0.03
N LEU A 238 11.01 30.34 0.37
CA LEU A 238 10.64 31.70 -0.01
C LEU A 238 11.54 32.79 0.64
N ALA A 239 12.15 32.47 1.79
CA ALA A 239 13.07 33.38 2.48
C ALA A 239 14.51 33.37 1.92
N LEU A 240 14.81 32.48 0.97
CA LEU A 240 16.12 32.47 0.28
C LEU A 240 16.33 33.78 -0.48
N LYS A 241 17.59 34.20 -0.63
CA LYS A 241 17.95 35.37 -1.44
C LYS A 241 17.44 35.28 -2.87
N GLU A 242 17.50 34.05 -3.41
CA GLU A 242 16.96 33.70 -4.71
C GLU A 242 15.99 32.52 -4.52
N PRO A 243 14.68 32.78 -4.37
CA PRO A 243 13.71 31.72 -4.20
C PRO A 243 13.61 30.81 -5.44
N PRO A 244 13.18 29.54 -5.28
CA PRO A 244 12.90 28.67 -6.42
C PRO A 244 11.71 29.18 -7.23
N THR A 245 11.60 28.76 -8.48
CA THR A 245 10.43 29.03 -9.32
C THR A 245 9.46 27.85 -9.36
N ALA A 246 9.88 26.69 -8.86
CA ALA A 246 9.08 25.48 -8.75
C ALA A 246 9.51 24.63 -7.54
N ILE A 247 8.57 23.89 -6.98
CA ILE A 247 8.80 22.99 -5.86
C ILE A 247 8.28 21.60 -6.20
N PHE A 248 9.14 20.59 -6.07
CA PHE A 248 8.77 19.18 -6.06
C PHE A 248 8.57 18.73 -4.60
N CYS A 249 7.33 18.56 -4.18
CA CYS A 249 6.97 17.96 -2.90
C CYS A 249 6.93 16.44 -3.07
N GLN A 250 7.69 15.71 -2.25
CA GLN A 250 7.82 14.27 -2.42
C GLN A 250 6.60 13.46 -1.93
N ASN A 251 5.53 14.13 -1.47
CA ASN A 251 4.18 13.58 -1.37
C ASN A 251 3.12 14.68 -1.46
N ASP A 252 1.86 14.29 -1.66
CA ASP A 252 0.75 15.21 -1.85
C ASP A 252 0.40 15.96 -0.55
N ARG A 253 0.60 15.36 0.62
CA ARG A 253 0.37 16.03 1.91
C ARG A 253 1.35 17.18 2.13
N THR A 254 2.62 16.99 1.83
CA THR A 254 3.60 18.08 1.81
C THR A 254 3.19 19.17 0.82
N ALA A 255 2.66 18.80 -0.35
CA ALA A 255 2.17 19.77 -1.34
C ALA A 255 0.97 20.57 -0.81
N ILE A 256 0.08 19.99 0.01
CA ILE A 256 -1.00 20.75 0.68
C ILE A 256 -0.40 21.89 1.53
N GLY A 257 0.59 21.56 2.36
CA GLY A 257 1.28 22.58 3.16
C GLY A 257 1.98 23.63 2.32
N CYS A 258 2.59 23.22 1.21
CA CYS A 258 3.19 24.14 0.24
C CYS A 258 2.14 25.10 -0.35
N TYR A 259 0.95 24.60 -0.74
CA TYR A 259 -0.14 25.45 -1.23
C TYR A 259 -0.58 26.49 -0.21
N GLU A 260 -0.75 26.11 1.05
CA GLU A 260 -1.15 27.04 2.10
C GLU A 260 -0.06 28.10 2.37
N ALA A 261 1.22 27.71 2.38
CA ALA A 261 2.32 28.67 2.54
C ALA A 261 2.40 29.68 1.38
N LEU A 262 2.22 29.21 0.14
CA LEU A 262 2.20 30.08 -1.04
C LEU A 262 1.02 31.05 -1.00
N LYS A 263 -0.16 30.56 -0.61
CA LYS A 263 -1.36 31.38 -0.46
C LYS A 263 -1.18 32.47 0.62
N ASP A 264 -0.64 32.13 1.78
CA ASP A 264 -0.35 33.08 2.84
C ASP A 264 0.71 34.13 2.42
N ALA A 265 1.66 33.75 1.55
CA ALA A 265 2.62 34.65 0.94
C ALA A 265 2.03 35.48 -0.22
N GLY A 266 0.76 35.32 -0.57
CA GLY A 266 0.11 36.00 -1.70
C GLY A 266 0.57 35.54 -3.07
N LEU A 267 1.20 34.37 -3.18
CA LEU A 267 1.72 33.78 -4.42
C LEU A 267 0.70 32.83 -5.05
N ARG A 268 0.57 32.92 -6.36
CA ARG A 268 -0.39 32.11 -7.13
C ARG A 268 0.27 30.87 -7.72
N ILE A 269 -0.44 29.77 -7.66
CA ILE A 269 -0.07 28.52 -8.33
C ILE A 269 -0.91 28.41 -9.61
N PRO A 270 -0.33 28.15 -10.77
CA PRO A 270 1.11 27.99 -11.05
C PRO A 270 1.83 29.28 -11.45
N GLN A 271 1.16 30.44 -11.48
CA GLN A 271 1.66 31.66 -12.12
C GLN A 271 2.93 32.23 -11.46
N ASP A 272 3.04 32.14 -10.15
CA ASP A 272 4.18 32.64 -9.40
C ASP A 272 5.09 31.49 -8.90
N MET A 273 4.52 30.31 -8.67
CA MET A 273 5.23 29.12 -8.23
C MET A 273 4.56 27.86 -8.81
N SER A 274 5.32 27.04 -9.51
CA SER A 274 4.86 25.72 -9.93
C SER A 274 5.07 24.68 -8.83
N VAL A 275 4.10 23.77 -8.64
CA VAL A 275 4.17 22.72 -7.63
C VAL A 275 3.86 21.35 -8.25
N VAL A 276 4.69 20.36 -7.94
CA VAL A 276 4.45 18.95 -8.27
C VAL A 276 4.43 18.16 -6.98
N GLY A 277 3.46 17.26 -6.83
CA GLY A 277 3.32 16.32 -5.72
C GLY A 277 3.75 14.91 -6.07
N TYR A 278 3.40 13.99 -5.20
CA TYR A 278 3.63 12.55 -5.35
C TYR A 278 2.57 11.80 -4.53
N ASP A 279 2.12 10.64 -4.97
CA ASP A 279 1.18 9.66 -4.45
C ASP A 279 -0.14 9.59 -5.24
N ASP A 280 -0.62 10.69 -5.83
CA ASP A 280 -1.95 10.89 -6.45
C ASP A 280 -3.09 10.57 -5.44
N GLU A 281 -2.94 11.05 -4.20
CA GLU A 281 -4.03 11.00 -3.23
C GLU A 281 -5.27 11.73 -3.78
N GLU A 282 -6.47 11.31 -3.36
CA GLU A 282 -7.74 11.90 -3.83
C GLU A 282 -7.76 13.43 -3.68
N ILE A 283 -7.20 13.94 -2.59
CA ILE A 283 -7.13 15.38 -2.31
C ILE A 283 -6.40 16.17 -3.39
N SER A 284 -5.44 15.56 -4.09
CA SER A 284 -4.67 16.22 -5.16
C SER A 284 -5.56 16.76 -6.30
N ARG A 285 -6.71 16.12 -6.53
CA ARG A 285 -7.69 16.49 -7.54
C ARG A 285 -8.56 17.67 -7.12
N HIS A 286 -8.66 17.91 -5.82
CA HIS A 286 -9.53 18.90 -5.19
C HIS A 286 -8.80 20.15 -4.72
N LEU A 287 -7.47 20.17 -4.80
CA LEU A 287 -6.68 21.38 -4.59
C LEU A 287 -6.99 22.44 -5.67
N VAL A 288 -6.78 23.69 -5.37
CA VAL A 288 -7.02 24.81 -6.29
C VAL A 288 -5.71 25.58 -6.52
N PRO A 289 -5.11 25.41 -7.71
CA PRO A 289 -5.50 24.52 -8.82
C PRO A 289 -5.26 23.04 -8.52
N PRO A 290 -5.87 22.08 -9.27
CA PRO A 290 -5.59 20.65 -9.12
C PRO A 290 -4.12 20.33 -9.32
N LEU A 291 -3.57 19.52 -8.41
CA LEU A 291 -2.14 19.22 -8.29
C LEU A 291 -1.67 18.22 -9.34
N THR A 292 -0.62 18.56 -10.08
CA THR A 292 0.18 17.63 -10.89
C THR A 292 0.99 16.75 -9.92
N THR A 293 0.88 15.42 -10.04
CA THR A 293 1.47 14.49 -9.07
C THR A 293 1.83 13.17 -9.74
N SER A 294 2.76 12.41 -9.16
CA SER A 294 3.06 11.04 -9.61
C SER A 294 2.24 10.02 -8.83
N VAL A 295 1.74 9.01 -9.53
CA VAL A 295 0.95 7.92 -8.92
C VAL A 295 1.87 6.95 -8.20
N LEU A 296 1.58 6.62 -6.94
CA LEU A 296 2.10 5.40 -6.32
C LEU A 296 1.28 4.20 -6.82
N PRO A 297 1.90 3.20 -7.48
CA PRO A 297 1.17 2.15 -8.19
C PRO A 297 0.65 1.03 -7.27
N HIS A 298 0.22 1.33 -6.04
CA HIS A 298 -0.16 0.34 -5.04
C HIS A 298 -1.34 -0.54 -5.47
N LEU A 299 -2.31 0.01 -6.24
CA LEU A 299 -3.38 -0.79 -6.81
C LEU A 299 -2.81 -1.89 -7.75
N ALA A 300 -1.97 -1.49 -8.68
CA ALA A 300 -1.33 -2.41 -9.62
C ALA A 300 -0.36 -3.36 -8.93
N MET A 301 0.32 -2.92 -7.85
CA MET A 301 1.17 -3.80 -7.02
C MET A 301 0.35 -4.88 -6.33
N GLY A 302 -0.84 -4.55 -5.81
CA GLY A 302 -1.76 -5.53 -5.23
C GLY A 302 -2.23 -6.56 -6.26
N GLN A 303 -2.58 -6.12 -7.46
CA GLN A 303 -2.94 -7.02 -8.58
C GLN A 303 -1.77 -7.92 -8.97
N TRP A 304 -0.59 -7.31 -9.16
CA TRP A 304 0.65 -8.03 -9.48
C TRP A 304 0.97 -9.12 -8.45
N ALA A 305 0.80 -8.82 -7.16
CA ALA A 305 1.06 -9.78 -6.09
C ALA A 305 0.22 -11.05 -6.23
N ILE A 306 -1.06 -10.92 -6.56
CA ILE A 306 -1.95 -12.08 -6.81
C ILE A 306 -1.52 -12.85 -8.05
N GLU A 307 -1.20 -12.17 -9.14
CA GLU A 307 -0.77 -12.80 -10.40
C GLU A 307 0.55 -13.59 -10.27
N HIS A 308 1.36 -13.24 -9.26
CA HIS A 308 2.68 -13.84 -9.03
C HIS A 308 2.73 -14.80 -7.83
N LEU A 309 1.58 -15.10 -7.21
CA LEU A 309 1.44 -16.20 -6.27
C LEU A 309 1.54 -17.54 -7.02
N ASN A 310 2.76 -18.02 -7.19
CA ASN A 310 3.00 -19.27 -7.90
C ASN A 310 3.28 -20.41 -6.91
N PRO A 311 2.51 -21.53 -6.97
CA PRO A 311 2.76 -22.72 -6.17
C PRO A 311 4.16 -23.35 -6.39
N GLU A 312 4.79 -23.08 -7.53
CA GLU A 312 6.13 -23.56 -7.87
C GLU A 312 7.26 -22.67 -7.32
N SER A 313 7.08 -22.06 -6.13
CA SER A 313 8.18 -21.37 -5.45
C SER A 313 9.28 -22.36 -5.10
N VAL A 314 10.33 -22.41 -5.93
CA VAL A 314 11.43 -23.37 -5.78
C VAL A 314 12.40 -22.84 -4.73
N PRO A 315 12.69 -23.58 -3.64
CA PRO A 315 13.72 -23.19 -2.68
C PRO A 315 15.08 -22.98 -3.38
N GLY A 316 15.73 -21.85 -3.06
CA GLY A 316 17.02 -21.48 -3.65
C GLY A 316 16.94 -20.74 -4.99
N LYS A 317 15.79 -20.53 -5.57
CA LYS A 317 15.57 -19.64 -6.72
C LYS A 317 15.69 -18.17 -6.27
N ARG A 318 16.40 -17.35 -7.06
CA ARG A 318 16.40 -15.89 -6.88
C ARG A 318 15.34 -15.27 -7.81
N TYR A 319 14.55 -14.36 -7.25
CA TYR A 319 13.50 -13.65 -7.98
C TYR A 319 13.94 -12.20 -8.23
N PRO A 320 13.76 -11.65 -9.44
CA PRO A 320 13.96 -10.22 -9.66
C PRO A 320 12.91 -9.41 -8.86
N ILE A 321 13.31 -8.25 -8.36
CA ILE A 321 12.37 -7.29 -7.78
C ILE A 321 11.66 -6.58 -8.95
N ALA A 322 10.35 -6.75 -9.04
CA ALA A 322 9.54 -6.00 -9.99
C ALA A 322 9.42 -4.54 -9.53
N LYS A 323 9.68 -3.60 -10.43
CA LYS A 323 9.53 -2.16 -10.17
C LYS A 323 8.43 -1.62 -11.06
N LEU A 324 7.30 -1.22 -10.45
CA LEU A 324 6.19 -0.64 -11.19
C LEU A 324 6.38 0.86 -11.37
N GLU A 325 6.00 1.36 -12.54
CA GLU A 325 6.16 2.75 -12.90
C GLU A 325 5.28 3.67 -12.03
N CYS A 326 5.88 4.77 -11.56
CA CYS A 326 5.18 5.87 -10.89
C CYS A 326 4.84 6.95 -11.93
N SER A 327 3.75 6.75 -12.67
CA SER A 327 3.36 7.60 -13.78
C SER A 327 2.93 8.99 -13.34
N LEU A 328 3.35 10.03 -14.07
CA LEU A 328 2.97 11.42 -13.76
C LEU A 328 1.57 11.74 -14.32
N VAL A 329 0.68 12.21 -13.44
CA VAL A 329 -0.63 12.76 -13.77
C VAL A 329 -0.54 14.27 -13.84
N LYS A 330 -0.59 14.82 -15.05
CA LYS A 330 -0.51 16.25 -15.30
C LYS A 330 -1.88 16.89 -15.02
N ARG A 331 -1.86 17.96 -14.20
CA ARG A 331 -3.03 18.80 -13.89
C ARG A 331 -2.68 20.28 -14.10
N HIS A 332 -3.11 21.17 -13.21
CA HIS A 332 -3.03 22.63 -13.45
C HIS A 332 -2.05 23.37 -12.53
N SER A 333 -1.19 22.67 -11.78
CA SER A 333 -0.25 23.27 -10.81
C SER A 333 1.12 23.61 -11.40
N VAL A 334 1.32 23.41 -12.69
CA VAL A 334 2.60 23.67 -13.37
C VAL A 334 2.38 24.55 -14.60
N ALA A 335 3.18 25.60 -14.72
CA ALA A 335 3.26 26.49 -15.90
C ALA A 335 4.69 26.96 -16.12
N ALA A 336 4.98 27.65 -17.21
CA ALA A 336 6.28 28.26 -17.42
C ALA A 336 6.56 29.35 -16.37
N PRO A 337 7.81 29.51 -15.88
CA PRO A 337 8.18 30.58 -14.97
C PRO A 337 7.95 31.96 -15.60
N ARG A 338 7.66 32.98 -14.80
CA ARG A 338 7.51 34.36 -15.28
C ARG A 338 8.79 34.88 -15.96
N ALA A 339 8.62 35.70 -16.97
CA ALA A 339 9.72 36.28 -17.75
C ALA A 339 10.74 37.06 -16.90
N GLU A 340 10.29 37.72 -15.82
CA GLU A 340 11.17 38.45 -14.88
C GLU A 340 12.13 37.52 -14.12
N ALA A 341 11.69 36.30 -13.77
CA ALA A 341 12.58 35.30 -13.17
C ALA A 341 13.60 34.75 -14.20
N ARG A 342 13.29 34.80 -15.49
CA ARG A 342 14.17 34.36 -16.58
C ARG A 342 15.31 35.32 -16.86
N GLN A 343 15.11 36.63 -16.75
CA GLN A 343 16.14 37.67 -16.97
C GLN A 343 17.28 37.63 -15.95
N ILE A 344 16.99 37.24 -14.72
CA ILE A 344 18.02 37.12 -13.66
C ILE A 344 18.95 35.93 -13.95
N LEU A 345 18.43 34.85 -14.51
CA LEU A 345 19.20 33.65 -14.83
C LEU A 345 20.00 33.79 -16.12
N ASP A 346 19.42 34.40 -17.17
CA ASP A 346 20.11 34.62 -18.46
C ASP A 346 21.23 35.68 -18.32
N GLY A 347 21.10 36.65 -17.40
CA GLY A 347 22.13 37.63 -17.09
C GLY A 347 23.35 37.09 -16.33
N ALA A 348 23.20 36.00 -15.59
CA ALA A 348 24.29 35.36 -14.84
C ALA A 348 25.23 34.50 -15.72
N TYR A 349 24.77 34.08 -16.90
CA TYR A 349 25.54 33.25 -17.83
C TYR A 349 26.20 34.01 -19.00
N THR A 350 26.00 35.34 -19.09
CA THR A 350 26.51 36.15 -20.20
C THR A 350 27.61 37.17 -19.80
N SER A 351 28.26 36.98 -18.65
CA SER A 351 29.47 37.77 -18.34
C SER A 351 30.73 36.97 -18.70
N PRO A 352 31.63 37.55 -19.53
CA PRO A 352 32.81 36.91 -20.08
C PRO A 352 33.89 36.58 -19.04
#